data_cee54c5b1bb2ff3025e1c69fc830e985
#
_entry.id   cee54c5b1bb2ff3025e1c69fc830e985
#
_cell.length_a   1.000
_cell.length_b   1.000
_cell.length_c   1.000
_cell.angle_alpha   90.00
_cell.angle_beta   90.00
_cell.angle_gamma   90.00
#
_symmetry.space_group_name_H-M   'P 1'
#
loop_
_entity.id
_entity.type
_entity.pdbx_description
1 polymer ?
#
loop_
_entity_poly.entity_id
_entity_poly.type
_entity_poly.pdbx_seq_one_letter_code
_entity_poly.pdbx_strand_id
1 'polypeptide(L)'
;LVGIVQGVLIRWINPKIGNEKSIIYGLILYTLGMFLFSMATESWMMFTFLIPYCLGGIAGPALQSVITENVPANEQGEIQGTLTSIMSATAIIGPPLMSNVFYNFSNKNATIHFPGAPFILGGILMLFSAIIAFYSFKKQRLLAAITIANTNTNSDNQ
;
A
#
# COMPACT_ATOMS: atom_id res chain seq x y z
N LEU A 1 -5.61 17.36 -7.64
CA LEU A 1 -4.32 17.39 -6.96
C LEU A 1 -3.73 15.97 -6.86
N VAL A 2 -4.46 14.97 -6.35
CA VAL A 2 -3.98 13.58 -6.20
C VAL A 2 -3.50 12.99 -7.52
N GLY A 3 -4.25 13.14 -8.61
CA GLY A 3 -3.88 12.62 -9.93
C GLY A 3 -2.63 13.26 -10.52
N ILE A 4 -2.41 14.55 -10.29
CA ILE A 4 -1.21 15.26 -10.75
C ILE A 4 0.01 14.80 -9.95
N VAL A 5 -0.12 14.70 -8.64
CA VAL A 5 0.94 14.22 -7.74
C VAL A 5 1.31 12.77 -8.09
N GLN A 6 0.33 11.90 -8.28
CA GLN A 6 0.57 10.51 -8.68
C GLN A 6 1.21 10.42 -10.07
N GLY A 7 0.68 11.13 -11.08
CA GLY A 7 1.18 11.05 -12.45
C GLY A 7 2.62 11.58 -12.61
N VAL A 8 2.94 12.71 -11.99
CA VAL A 8 4.27 13.34 -12.07
C VAL A 8 5.27 12.63 -11.17
N LEU A 9 4.88 12.32 -9.93
CA LEU A 9 5.77 11.73 -8.94
C LEU A 9 6.19 10.30 -9.31
N ILE A 10 5.27 9.48 -9.83
CA ILE A 10 5.56 8.11 -10.28
C ILE A 10 6.62 8.12 -11.38
N ARG A 11 6.49 9.02 -12.34
CA ARG A 11 7.41 9.12 -13.48
C ARG A 11 8.84 9.51 -13.08
N TRP A 12 8.98 10.24 -11.96
CA TRP A 12 10.28 10.72 -11.48
C TRP A 12 10.91 9.82 -10.41
N ILE A 13 10.11 9.23 -9.53
CA ILE A 13 10.59 8.49 -8.36
C ILE A 13 10.80 7.00 -8.68
N ASN A 14 9.91 6.38 -9.45
CA ASN A 14 9.98 4.95 -9.76
C ASN A 14 11.30 4.53 -10.44
N PRO A 15 11.81 5.23 -11.47
CA PRO A 15 13.07 4.84 -12.13
C PRO A 15 14.30 5.01 -11.24
N LYS A 16 14.26 5.85 -10.21
CA LYS A 16 15.41 6.14 -9.33
C LYS A 16 15.49 5.23 -8.10
N ILE A 17 14.35 4.82 -7.56
CA ILE A 17 14.29 4.10 -6.27
C ILE A 17 14.03 2.60 -6.49
N GLY A 18 13.44 2.23 -7.61
CA GLY A 18 13.01 0.86 -7.92
C GLY A 18 11.60 0.56 -7.37
N ASN A 19 10.88 -0.32 -8.08
CA ASN A 19 9.47 -0.62 -7.79
C ASN A 19 9.24 -1.14 -6.37
N GLU A 20 10.06 -2.07 -5.89
CA GLU A 20 9.91 -2.68 -4.56
C GLU A 20 10.05 -1.67 -3.42
N LYS A 21 11.07 -0.79 -3.50
CA LYS A 21 11.28 0.25 -2.48
C LYS A 21 10.19 1.31 -2.53
N SER A 22 9.71 1.66 -3.72
CA SER A 22 8.60 2.60 -3.91
C SER A 22 7.31 2.08 -3.27
N ILE A 23 7.05 0.77 -3.32
CA ILE A 23 5.91 0.14 -2.63
C ILE A 23 6.04 0.29 -1.11
N ILE A 24 7.19 -0.06 -0.56
CA ILE A 24 7.41 0.00 0.90
C ILE A 24 7.30 1.45 1.41
N TYR A 25 8.00 2.39 0.77
CA TYR A 25 7.94 3.80 1.16
C TYR A 25 6.53 4.38 0.98
N GLY A 26 5.85 4.02 -0.10
CA GLY A 26 4.47 4.43 -0.33
C GLY A 26 3.51 3.92 0.75
N LEU A 27 3.60 2.65 1.15
CA LEU A 27 2.79 2.08 2.22
C LEU A 27 3.07 2.71 3.58
N ILE A 28 4.33 3.02 3.89
CA ILE A 28 4.71 3.72 5.12
C ILE A 28 4.11 5.14 5.14
N LEU A 29 4.22 5.86 4.03
CA LEU A 29 3.63 7.21 3.90
C LEU A 29 2.10 7.19 3.98
N TYR A 30 1.45 6.17 3.40
CA TYR A 30 0.01 5.96 3.54
C TYR A 30 -0.37 5.71 5.00
N THR A 31 0.35 4.83 5.67
CA THR A 31 0.13 4.53 7.09
C THR A 31 0.27 5.79 7.95
N LEU A 32 1.35 6.55 7.72
CA LEU A 32 1.58 7.82 8.41
C LEU A 32 0.44 8.82 8.14
N GLY A 33 0.02 8.97 6.88
CA GLY A 33 -1.10 9.83 6.49
C GLY A 33 -2.40 9.45 7.21
N MET A 34 -2.72 8.15 7.30
CA MET A 34 -3.91 7.67 8.01
C MET A 34 -3.87 7.99 9.51
N PHE A 35 -2.72 7.78 10.17
CA PHE A 35 -2.58 8.14 11.58
C PHE A 35 -2.68 9.66 11.81
N LEU A 36 -2.09 10.46 10.94
CA LEU A 36 -2.22 11.91 11.00
C LEU A 36 -3.67 12.37 10.80
N PHE A 37 -4.40 11.80 9.86
CA PHE A 37 -5.83 12.08 9.69
C PHE A 37 -6.67 11.74 10.92
N SER A 38 -6.30 10.68 11.64
CA SER A 38 -6.97 10.32 12.89
C SER A 38 -6.83 11.40 13.98
N MET A 39 -5.75 12.17 13.95
CA MET A 39 -5.47 13.24 14.93
C MET A 39 -5.91 14.64 14.46
N ALA A 40 -6.46 14.75 13.24
CA ALA A 40 -6.87 16.02 12.68
C ALA A 40 -8.11 16.56 13.41
N THR A 41 -7.96 17.69 14.09
CA THR A 41 -9.05 18.40 14.78
C THR A 41 -9.48 19.65 14.03
N GLU A 42 -8.61 20.21 13.21
CA GLU A 42 -8.82 21.44 12.45
C GLU A 42 -8.86 21.18 10.95
N SER A 43 -9.69 21.91 10.22
CA SER A 43 -9.83 21.73 8.77
C SER A 43 -8.54 21.94 7.99
N TRP A 44 -7.68 22.88 8.40
CA TRP A 44 -6.40 23.13 7.75
C TRP A 44 -5.39 21.99 7.94
N MET A 45 -5.45 21.27 9.07
CA MET A 45 -4.61 20.08 9.33
C MET A 45 -4.90 18.98 8.32
N MET A 46 -6.16 18.78 7.94
CA MET A 46 -6.54 17.79 6.92
C MET A 46 -5.86 18.07 5.57
N PHE A 47 -5.77 19.34 5.16
CA PHE A 47 -5.05 19.70 3.93
C PHE A 47 -3.54 19.42 4.01
N THR A 48 -2.93 19.67 5.16
CA THR A 48 -1.51 19.40 5.38
C THR A 48 -1.22 17.90 5.39
N PHE A 49 -2.06 17.11 6.06
CA PHE A 49 -1.90 15.66 6.16
C PHE A 49 -2.25 14.92 4.85
N LEU A 50 -2.94 15.61 3.93
CA LEU A 50 -3.16 15.10 2.58
C LEU A 50 -1.85 14.95 1.79
N ILE A 51 -0.80 15.71 2.10
CA ILE A 51 0.49 15.63 1.41
C ILE A 51 1.14 14.26 1.57
N PRO A 52 1.45 13.76 2.79
CA PRO A 52 2.01 12.42 2.96
C PRO A 52 1.08 11.32 2.44
N TYR A 53 -0.24 11.49 2.59
CA TYR A 53 -1.22 10.56 2.05
C TYR A 53 -1.15 10.46 0.51
N CYS A 54 -1.10 11.60 -0.19
CA CYS A 54 -0.97 11.62 -1.65
C CYS A 54 0.36 11.04 -2.13
N LEU A 55 1.46 11.29 -1.41
CA LEU A 55 2.76 10.69 -1.70
C LEU A 55 2.73 9.16 -1.53
N GLY A 56 2.00 8.65 -0.54
CA GLY A 56 1.76 7.23 -0.35
C GLY A 56 1.08 6.55 -1.54
N GLY A 57 0.28 7.31 -2.31
CA GLY A 57 -0.42 6.84 -3.51
C GLY A 57 0.46 6.23 -4.61
N ILE A 58 1.77 6.38 -4.51
CA ILE A 58 2.76 5.74 -5.41
C ILE A 58 2.74 4.21 -5.24
N ALA A 59 2.38 3.69 -4.08
CA ALA A 59 2.40 2.26 -3.80
C ALA A 59 1.52 1.45 -4.75
N GLY A 60 0.32 1.95 -5.11
CA GLY A 60 -0.63 1.25 -5.99
C GLY A 60 -0.06 0.96 -7.38
N PRO A 61 0.30 1.99 -8.16
CA PRO A 61 0.91 1.79 -9.48
C PRO A 61 2.24 1.04 -9.46
N ALA A 62 3.07 1.22 -8.42
CA ALA A 62 4.31 0.47 -8.27
C ALA A 62 4.05 -1.02 -8.06
N LEU A 63 3.03 -1.38 -7.24
CA LEU A 63 2.60 -2.77 -7.05
C LEU A 63 2.09 -3.37 -8.36
N GLN A 64 1.27 -2.61 -9.11
CA GLN A 64 0.77 -3.02 -10.40
C GLN A 64 1.91 -3.32 -11.40
N SER A 65 2.93 -2.48 -11.45
CA SER A 65 4.13 -2.68 -12.29
C SER A 65 4.86 -3.97 -11.92
N VAL A 66 5.11 -4.21 -10.64
CA VAL A 66 5.77 -5.45 -10.17
C VAL A 66 4.97 -6.70 -10.54
N ILE A 67 3.65 -6.67 -10.40
CA ILE A 67 2.78 -7.79 -10.76
C ILE A 67 2.87 -8.05 -12.28
N THR A 68 2.76 -7.00 -13.08
CA THR A 68 2.78 -7.12 -14.55
C THR A 68 4.14 -7.60 -15.08
N GLU A 69 5.24 -7.16 -14.47
CA GLU A 69 6.61 -7.57 -14.85
C GLU A 69 6.91 -9.05 -14.54
N ASN A 70 6.27 -9.62 -13.50
CA ASN A 70 6.52 -10.98 -13.05
C ASN A 70 5.54 -12.01 -13.61
N VAL A 71 4.60 -11.61 -14.48
CA VAL A 71 3.56 -12.49 -15.03
C VAL A 71 3.67 -12.55 -16.54
N PRO A 72 3.65 -13.76 -17.15
CA PRO A 72 3.62 -13.92 -18.59
C PRO A 72 2.44 -13.20 -19.23
N ALA A 73 2.61 -12.69 -20.46
CA ALA A 73 1.61 -11.88 -21.15
C ALA A 73 0.25 -12.59 -21.33
N ASN A 74 0.25 -13.92 -21.47
CA ASN A 74 -0.95 -14.73 -21.59
C ASN A 74 -1.74 -14.88 -20.28
N GLU A 75 -1.14 -14.64 -19.12
CA GLU A 75 -1.76 -14.79 -17.80
C GLU A 75 -2.10 -13.43 -17.15
N GLN A 76 -1.63 -12.32 -17.73
CA GLN A 76 -1.89 -10.98 -17.18
C GLN A 76 -3.37 -10.66 -17.03
N GLY A 77 -4.21 -11.14 -17.95
CA GLY A 77 -5.66 -10.94 -17.88
C GLY A 77 -6.29 -11.64 -16.67
N GLU A 78 -5.87 -12.86 -16.36
CA GLU A 78 -6.37 -13.64 -15.22
C GLU A 78 -5.99 -12.99 -13.90
N ILE A 79 -4.74 -12.56 -13.76
CA ILE A 79 -4.26 -11.85 -12.55
C ILE A 79 -4.97 -10.51 -12.38
N GLN A 80 -5.15 -9.73 -13.44
CA GLN A 80 -5.90 -8.48 -13.38
C GLN A 80 -7.36 -8.70 -12.99
N GLY A 81 -8.00 -9.73 -13.53
CA GLY A 81 -9.35 -10.15 -13.14
C GLY A 81 -9.44 -10.50 -11.65
N THR A 82 -8.47 -11.27 -11.14
CA THR A 82 -8.40 -11.65 -9.73
C THR A 82 -8.21 -10.43 -8.82
N LEU A 83 -7.29 -9.53 -9.16
CA LEU A 83 -7.07 -8.28 -8.41
C LEU A 83 -8.32 -7.41 -8.38
N THR A 84 -8.99 -7.25 -9.52
CA THR A 84 -10.24 -6.48 -9.63
C THR A 84 -11.35 -7.10 -8.78
N SER A 85 -11.45 -8.43 -8.74
CA SER A 85 -12.42 -9.16 -7.92
C SER A 85 -12.18 -8.91 -6.43
N ILE A 86 -10.94 -8.97 -5.97
CA ILE A 86 -10.56 -8.68 -4.58
C ILE A 86 -10.86 -7.21 -4.23
N MET A 87 -10.53 -6.28 -5.13
CA MET A 87 -10.82 -4.85 -4.95
C MET A 87 -12.34 -4.61 -4.85
N SER A 88 -13.14 -5.26 -5.69
CA SER A 88 -14.60 -5.16 -5.67
C SER A 88 -15.19 -5.72 -4.38
N ALA A 89 -14.73 -6.87 -3.91
CA ALA A 89 -15.14 -7.43 -2.62
C ALA A 89 -14.81 -6.49 -1.46
N THR A 90 -13.61 -5.93 -1.46
CA THR A 90 -13.19 -4.95 -0.45
C THR A 90 -14.02 -3.67 -0.50
N ALA A 91 -14.40 -3.19 -1.69
CA ALA A 91 -15.25 -2.03 -1.87
C ALA A 91 -16.68 -2.24 -1.35
N ILE A 92 -17.17 -3.48 -1.33
CA ILE A 92 -18.48 -3.83 -0.77
C ILE A 92 -18.42 -3.89 0.77
N ILE A 93 -17.39 -4.52 1.32
CA ILE A 93 -17.26 -4.77 2.76
C ILE A 93 -16.73 -3.53 3.50
N GLY A 94 -15.82 -2.78 2.88
CA GLY A 94 -15.11 -1.67 3.50
C GLY A 94 -16.00 -0.56 4.04
N PRO A 95 -16.90 0.04 3.24
CA PRO A 95 -17.74 1.14 3.69
C PRO A 95 -18.66 0.79 4.86
N PRO A 96 -19.39 -0.35 4.88
CA PRO A 96 -20.19 -0.75 6.04
C PRO A 96 -19.35 -0.95 7.31
N LEU A 97 -18.16 -1.56 7.18
CA LEU A 97 -17.26 -1.79 8.30
C LEU A 97 -16.78 -0.44 8.88
N MET A 98 -16.32 0.47 8.03
CA MET A 98 -15.84 1.79 8.47
C MET A 98 -16.95 2.65 9.05
N SER A 99 -18.16 2.60 8.47
CA SER A 99 -19.34 3.29 9.00
C SER A 99 -19.75 2.77 10.38
N ASN A 100 -19.68 1.47 10.59
CA ASN A 100 -20.00 0.85 11.88
C ASN A 100 -18.98 1.25 12.96
N VAL A 101 -17.68 1.24 12.62
CA VAL A 101 -16.62 1.73 13.52
C VAL A 101 -16.87 3.21 13.85
N PHE A 102 -17.13 4.03 12.83
CA PHE A 102 -17.42 5.45 13.04
C PHE A 102 -18.61 5.66 13.97
N TYR A 103 -19.73 4.95 13.74
CA TYR A 103 -20.93 5.02 14.57
C TYR A 103 -20.65 4.69 16.03
N ASN A 104 -19.93 3.59 16.29
CA ASN A 104 -19.65 3.14 17.65
C ASN A 104 -18.76 4.11 18.43
N PHE A 105 -17.82 4.78 17.77
CA PHE A 105 -16.87 5.70 18.41
C PHE A 105 -17.29 7.20 18.32
N SER A 106 -18.28 7.54 17.48
CA SER A 106 -18.77 8.92 17.32
C SER A 106 -20.10 9.17 18.04
N ASN A 107 -20.76 8.12 18.56
CA ASN A 107 -22.04 8.26 19.25
C ASN A 107 -21.84 8.97 20.61
N LYS A 108 -22.82 9.82 21.00
CA LYS A 108 -22.81 10.55 22.28
C LYS A 108 -22.76 9.64 23.52
N ASN A 109 -23.18 8.38 23.39
CA ASN A 109 -23.13 7.36 24.43
C ASN A 109 -21.87 6.45 24.36
N ALA A 110 -20.93 6.75 23.47
CA ALA A 110 -19.71 5.96 23.35
C ALA A 110 -18.83 6.17 24.60
N THR A 111 -18.30 5.09 25.15
CA THR A 111 -17.38 5.08 26.28
C THR A 111 -16.11 5.90 25.99
N ILE A 112 -15.72 5.98 24.73
CA ILE A 112 -14.61 6.79 24.23
C ILE A 112 -15.10 7.50 22.96
N HIS A 113 -15.22 8.83 23.04
CA HIS A 113 -15.61 9.66 21.89
C HIS A 113 -14.39 9.98 21.05
N PHE A 114 -14.19 9.20 19.98
CA PHE A 114 -13.05 9.33 19.08
C PHE A 114 -13.46 9.17 17.60
N PRO A 115 -13.86 10.27 16.94
CA PRO A 115 -14.31 10.25 15.54
C PRO A 115 -13.24 9.78 14.54
N GLY A 116 -11.95 9.81 14.92
CA GLY A 116 -10.82 9.34 14.13
C GLY A 116 -10.61 7.83 14.08
N ALA A 117 -11.42 7.05 14.79
CA ALA A 117 -11.28 5.59 14.90
C ALA A 117 -11.21 4.85 13.54
N PRO A 118 -12.00 5.18 12.51
CA PRO A 118 -11.89 4.54 11.20
C PRO A 118 -10.51 4.75 10.54
N PHE A 119 -9.91 5.91 10.74
CA PHE A 119 -8.56 6.21 10.20
C PHE A 119 -7.48 5.42 10.92
N ILE A 120 -7.62 5.19 12.23
CA ILE A 120 -6.71 4.30 12.98
C ILE A 120 -6.83 2.87 12.44
N LEU A 121 -8.04 2.35 12.28
CA LEU A 121 -8.24 1.01 11.74
C LEU A 121 -7.63 0.87 10.34
N GLY A 122 -7.87 1.85 9.47
CA GLY A 122 -7.24 1.91 8.14
C GLY A 122 -5.71 1.96 8.23
N GLY A 123 -5.16 2.76 9.13
CA GLY A 123 -3.72 2.85 9.39
C GLY A 123 -3.11 1.54 9.86
N ILE A 124 -3.77 0.81 10.76
CA ILE A 124 -3.34 -0.51 11.23
C ILE A 124 -3.34 -1.52 10.07
N LEU A 125 -4.40 -1.57 9.26
CA LEU A 125 -4.46 -2.46 8.10
C LEU A 125 -3.36 -2.15 7.08
N MET A 126 -3.08 -0.87 6.83
CA MET A 126 -1.96 -0.45 5.96
C MET A 126 -0.60 -0.83 6.54
N LEU A 127 -0.44 -0.74 7.86
CA LEU A 127 0.80 -1.16 8.53
C LEU A 127 1.02 -2.67 8.39
N PHE A 128 -0.02 -3.49 8.57
CA PHE A 128 0.04 -4.92 8.29
C PHE A 128 0.40 -5.21 6.83
N SER A 129 -0.19 -4.49 5.89
CA SER A 129 0.14 -4.60 4.47
C SER A 129 1.61 -4.26 4.20
N ALA A 130 2.13 -3.19 4.80
CA ALA A 130 3.54 -2.81 4.68
C ALA A 130 4.49 -3.87 5.23
N ILE A 131 4.17 -4.48 6.37
CA ILE A 131 4.94 -5.56 6.98
C ILE A 131 4.96 -6.79 6.06
N ILE A 132 3.80 -7.21 5.56
CA ILE A 132 3.69 -8.35 4.63
C ILE A 132 4.50 -8.10 3.35
N ALA A 133 4.37 -6.91 2.76
CA ALA A 133 5.14 -6.52 1.57
C ALA A 133 6.64 -6.58 1.84
N PHE A 134 7.10 -6.04 2.98
CA PHE A 134 8.52 -6.07 3.35
C PHE A 134 9.07 -7.49 3.49
N TYR A 135 8.35 -8.38 4.17
CA TYR A 135 8.76 -9.79 4.30
C TYR A 135 8.75 -10.52 2.96
N SER A 136 7.75 -10.26 2.12
CA SER A 136 7.63 -10.88 0.80
C SER A 136 8.82 -10.51 -0.10
N PHE A 137 9.15 -9.23 -0.20
CA PHE A 137 10.29 -8.77 -1.02
C PHE A 137 11.63 -9.22 -0.45
N LYS A 138 11.79 -9.25 0.88
CA LYS A 138 13.00 -9.80 1.51
C LYS A 138 13.19 -11.28 1.15
N LYS A 139 12.13 -12.08 1.19
CA LYS A 139 12.17 -13.50 0.83
C LYS A 139 12.52 -13.69 -0.65
N GLN A 140 11.93 -12.91 -1.55
CA GLN A 140 12.24 -13.00 -2.99
C GLN A 140 13.70 -12.67 -3.28
N ARG A 141 14.27 -11.64 -2.68
CA ARG A 141 15.69 -11.29 -2.82
C ARG A 141 16.61 -12.39 -2.31
N LEU A 142 16.27 -13.03 -1.20
CA LEU A 142 17.05 -14.13 -0.65
C LEU A 142 17.05 -15.33 -1.59
N LEU A 143 15.91 -15.70 -2.14
CA LEU A 143 15.77 -16.80 -3.11
C LEU A 143 16.54 -16.51 -4.40
N ALA A 144 16.45 -15.29 -4.93
CA ALA A 144 17.20 -14.87 -6.10
C ALA A 144 18.72 -14.96 -5.88
N ALA A 145 19.21 -14.53 -4.72
CA ALA A 145 20.63 -14.61 -4.37
C ALA A 145 21.14 -16.07 -4.28
N ILE A 146 20.33 -16.97 -3.69
CA ILE A 146 20.66 -18.40 -3.60
C ILE A 146 20.70 -19.04 -4.99
N THR A 147 19.76 -18.69 -5.87
CA THR A 147 19.72 -19.23 -7.24
C THR A 147 20.97 -18.83 -8.04
N ILE A 148 21.37 -17.55 -7.93
CA ILE A 148 22.58 -17.05 -8.61
C ILE A 148 23.84 -17.74 -8.07
N ALA A 149 23.95 -17.91 -6.75
CA ALA A 149 25.09 -18.59 -6.12
C ALA A 149 25.20 -20.06 -6.62
N ASN A 150 24.09 -20.79 -6.69
CA ASN A 150 24.07 -22.16 -7.17
C ASN A 150 24.43 -22.29 -8.66
N THR A 151 24.02 -21.31 -9.49
CA THR A 151 24.36 -21.29 -10.92
C THR A 151 25.85 -21.08 -11.13
N ASN A 152 26.46 -20.15 -10.38
CA ASN A 152 27.91 -19.91 -10.46
C ASN A 152 28.73 -21.11 -10.02
N THR A 153 28.33 -21.79 -8.94
CA THR A 153 29.02 -23.00 -8.44
C THR A 153 28.99 -24.16 -9.44
N ASN A 154 27.92 -24.26 -10.20
CA ASN A 154 27.79 -25.31 -11.27
C ASN A 154 28.57 -24.97 -12.52
N SER A 155 28.81 -23.71 -12.84
CA SER A 155 29.63 -23.28 -13.97
C SER A 155 31.15 -23.46 -13.71
N ASP A 156 31.57 -23.34 -12.46
CA ASP A 156 32.99 -23.51 -12.07
C ASP A 156 33.41 -25.00 -11.97
N ASN A 157 32.45 -25.91 -11.99
CA ASN A 157 32.70 -27.38 -11.94
C ASN A 157 32.64 -28.08 -13.33
N GLN A 158 32.48 -27.36 -14.42
CA GLN A 158 32.52 -27.85 -15.81
C GLN A 158 33.74 -27.33 -16.53
#